data_8c4154d30e972976947b4cf963cf76a4
#
_entry.id   8c4154d30e972976947b4cf963cf76a4
#
_cell.length_a   1.000
_cell.length_b   1.000
_cell.length_c   1.000
_cell.angle_alpha   90.00
_cell.angle_beta   90.00
_cell.angle_gamma   90.00
#
_symmetry.space_group_name_H-M   'P 1'
#
loop_
_entity.id
_entity.type
_entity.pdbx_description
1 polymer ?
#
loop_
_entity_poly.entity_id
_entity_poly.type
_entity_poly.pdbx_seq_one_letter_code
_entity_poly.pdbx_strand_id
1 'polypeptide(L)'
;GMSYYTSSLVTAVDVAYYYGEKNPQLLSIAQQQNEVLLDESGLSVAIGIRDGKSQPFVKKSINLRDGQNGDQGGVGILRYGNEELTLVFKYAAQGLSHGHYDKLSYSLYDKGNEVLQDYGLARFVNIGQKGGGNYLKENKTWAKQTIAHNTLTQNQTSHFNGDYETGSKYHSQLQFFDASKDDVQVVSAKEVNAYPGTEMHRTMAMIKLKNYENPLVLDIMKVSSANKNQYDFPFYFMGQVINMNFEYNSPDSLIPLGKDNGYQHLYLEGKGKPSAETTQFSWLGNGTFYTLTTATNAADELLLTRLGAKDPEFNLRRDAAFMIRRKATGDTVFASVIEPHGNYSSVSELSENSDSSIAQLKVVFDDANYTAVSITDKKGQVSLFILANMQSSDAKQHQLKIGGKSFEWTGHYYFKDS
;
A
#
# COMPACT_ATOMS: atom_id res chain seq x y z
N GLY A 1 -10.51 11.46 10.36
CA GLY A 1 -11.62 10.95 9.58
C GLY A 1 -12.12 12.01 8.64
N MET A 2 -12.09 11.78 7.33
CA MET A 2 -12.86 12.63 6.41
C MET A 2 -14.32 12.42 6.71
N SER A 3 -15.08 13.50 6.85
CA SER A 3 -16.54 13.44 6.87
C SER A 3 -17.01 12.94 5.50
N TYR A 4 -17.71 11.82 5.47
CA TYR A 4 -18.40 11.33 4.27
C TYR A 4 -19.58 12.20 3.85
N TYR A 5 -19.93 13.18 4.68
CA TYR A 5 -21.06 14.08 4.48
C TYR A 5 -20.53 15.41 3.95
N THR A 6 -20.40 15.52 2.65
CA THR A 6 -20.06 16.80 2.00
C THR A 6 -21.18 17.16 1.05
N SER A 7 -21.51 18.45 0.97
CA SER A 7 -22.46 18.98 -0.02
C SER A 7 -22.09 18.58 -1.46
N SER A 8 -20.79 18.39 -1.74
CA SER A 8 -20.29 17.91 -3.03
C SER A 8 -20.71 16.47 -3.34
N LEU A 9 -20.73 15.58 -2.33
CA LEU A 9 -21.16 14.19 -2.54
C LEU A 9 -22.68 14.12 -2.75
N VAL A 10 -23.46 14.86 -1.98
CA VAL A 10 -24.92 14.99 -2.18
C VAL A 10 -25.21 15.47 -3.60
N THR A 11 -24.56 16.57 -4.04
CA THR A 11 -24.69 17.08 -5.41
C THR A 11 -24.32 16.04 -6.46
N ALA A 12 -23.17 15.36 -6.29
CA ALA A 12 -22.71 14.38 -7.25
C ALA A 12 -23.69 13.18 -7.38
N VAL A 13 -24.21 12.70 -6.26
CA VAL A 13 -25.16 11.58 -6.24
C VAL A 13 -26.50 11.96 -6.87
N ASP A 14 -27.06 13.12 -6.49
CA ASP A 14 -28.37 13.56 -6.98
C ASP A 14 -28.34 13.85 -8.49
N VAL A 15 -27.30 14.57 -8.95
CA VAL A 15 -27.12 14.87 -10.37
C VAL A 15 -26.85 13.59 -11.16
N ALA A 16 -25.99 12.69 -10.68
CA ALA A 16 -25.71 11.42 -11.35
C ALA A 16 -26.96 10.52 -11.44
N TYR A 17 -27.79 10.49 -10.41
CA TYR A 17 -29.04 9.76 -10.44
C TYR A 17 -30.06 10.37 -11.42
N TYR A 18 -30.21 11.70 -11.38
CA TYR A 18 -31.23 12.39 -12.19
C TYR A 18 -30.92 12.39 -13.68
N TYR A 19 -29.70 12.73 -14.07
CA TYR A 19 -29.26 12.82 -15.48
C TYR A 19 -28.69 11.53 -16.03
N GLY A 20 -28.36 10.56 -15.18
CA GLY A 20 -27.84 9.25 -15.58
C GLY A 20 -28.92 8.20 -15.76
N GLU A 21 -28.53 6.95 -15.68
CA GLU A 21 -29.41 5.77 -15.90
C GLU A 21 -30.32 5.45 -14.71
N LYS A 22 -30.47 6.35 -13.74
CA LYS A 22 -31.23 6.17 -12.49
C LYS A 22 -30.78 4.92 -11.71
N ASN A 23 -29.46 4.75 -11.59
CA ASN A 23 -28.88 3.61 -10.88
C ASN A 23 -29.39 3.54 -9.44
N PRO A 24 -30.14 2.49 -9.05
CA PRO A 24 -30.75 2.38 -7.74
C PRO A 24 -29.74 2.28 -6.58
N GLN A 25 -28.47 1.94 -6.87
CA GLN A 25 -27.42 1.92 -5.86
C GLN A 25 -27.04 3.35 -5.38
N LEU A 26 -27.21 4.37 -6.21
CA LEU A 26 -27.00 5.77 -5.80
C LEU A 26 -28.00 6.20 -4.73
N LEU A 27 -29.20 5.64 -4.72
CA LEU A 27 -30.21 5.93 -3.71
C LEU A 27 -29.76 5.48 -2.32
N SER A 28 -29.02 4.38 -2.20
CA SER A 28 -28.50 3.94 -0.90
C SER A 28 -27.42 4.88 -0.37
N ILE A 29 -26.62 5.48 -1.25
CA ILE A 29 -25.64 6.51 -0.86
C ILE A 29 -26.39 7.75 -0.37
N ALA A 30 -27.40 8.22 -1.10
CA ALA A 30 -28.22 9.36 -0.69
C ALA A 30 -28.94 9.11 0.66
N GLN A 31 -29.45 7.90 0.90
CA GLN A 31 -30.00 7.51 2.19
C GLN A 31 -29.00 7.63 3.33
N GLN A 32 -27.76 7.20 3.12
CA GLN A 32 -26.68 7.32 4.12
C GLN A 32 -26.30 8.79 4.37
N GLN A 33 -26.37 9.66 3.33
CA GLN A 33 -26.14 11.09 3.47
C GLN A 33 -27.26 11.78 4.28
N ASN A 34 -28.47 11.23 4.25
CA ASN A 34 -29.69 11.79 4.86
C ASN A 34 -29.97 13.23 4.41
N GLU A 35 -29.57 13.58 3.19
CA GLU A 35 -29.71 14.88 2.58
C GLU A 35 -29.85 14.75 1.08
N VAL A 36 -30.64 15.61 0.45
CA VAL A 36 -30.78 15.77 -1.01
C VAL A 36 -30.79 17.24 -1.39
N LEU A 37 -30.48 17.55 -2.63
CA LEU A 37 -30.61 18.93 -3.15
C LEU A 37 -32.06 19.37 -3.17
N LEU A 38 -32.29 20.68 -2.96
CA LEU A 38 -33.61 21.30 -3.06
C LEU A 38 -33.90 21.74 -4.51
N ASP A 39 -33.79 20.78 -5.45
CA ASP A 39 -34.06 20.97 -6.87
C ASP A 39 -34.68 19.69 -7.46
N GLU A 40 -34.84 19.64 -8.81
CA GLU A 40 -35.43 18.50 -9.52
C GLU A 40 -34.61 17.21 -9.34
N SER A 41 -33.27 17.33 -9.22
CA SER A 41 -32.40 16.18 -9.03
C SER A 41 -32.60 15.55 -7.67
N GLY A 42 -32.58 16.34 -6.60
CA GLY A 42 -32.83 15.85 -5.25
C GLY A 42 -34.27 15.36 -5.05
N LEU A 43 -35.26 16.02 -5.67
CA LEU A 43 -36.65 15.54 -5.65
C LEU A 43 -36.75 14.14 -6.30
N SER A 44 -36.07 13.92 -7.42
CA SER A 44 -36.04 12.60 -8.08
C SER A 44 -35.44 11.51 -7.19
N VAL A 45 -34.35 11.81 -6.49
CA VAL A 45 -33.72 10.92 -5.51
C VAL A 45 -34.69 10.62 -4.35
N ALA A 46 -35.28 11.65 -3.74
CA ALA A 46 -36.22 11.50 -2.63
C ALA A 46 -37.42 10.62 -3.03
N ILE A 47 -37.98 10.82 -4.22
CA ILE A 47 -39.06 9.98 -4.75
C ILE A 47 -38.57 8.52 -4.93
N GLY A 48 -37.39 8.31 -5.48
CA GLY A 48 -36.82 6.96 -5.66
C GLY A 48 -36.64 6.22 -4.34
N ILE A 49 -36.19 6.91 -3.30
CA ILE A 49 -36.04 6.37 -1.94
C ILE A 49 -37.41 6.05 -1.33
N ARG A 50 -38.37 6.99 -1.38
CA ARG A 50 -39.75 6.82 -0.90
C ARG A 50 -40.43 5.62 -1.53
N ASP A 51 -40.23 5.41 -2.82
CA ASP A 51 -40.82 4.34 -3.60
C ASP A 51 -40.10 2.98 -3.40
N GLY A 52 -39.16 2.88 -2.49
CA GLY A 52 -38.42 1.65 -2.15
C GLY A 52 -37.50 1.12 -3.24
N LYS A 53 -37.04 1.98 -4.16
CA LYS A 53 -36.17 1.59 -5.30
C LYS A 53 -34.70 1.46 -4.93
N SER A 54 -34.31 1.84 -3.71
CA SER A 54 -32.94 1.79 -3.23
C SER A 54 -32.39 0.36 -3.22
N GLN A 55 -31.17 0.20 -3.75
CA GLN A 55 -30.42 -1.05 -3.66
C GLN A 55 -29.07 -0.79 -2.98
N PRO A 56 -28.52 -1.75 -2.23
CA PRO A 56 -27.23 -1.58 -1.57
C PRO A 56 -26.13 -1.24 -2.60
N PHE A 57 -25.34 -0.20 -2.29
CA PHE A 57 -24.16 0.12 -3.07
C PHE A 57 -23.03 -0.84 -2.69
N VAL A 58 -22.56 -1.62 -3.66
CA VAL A 58 -21.46 -2.56 -3.48
C VAL A 58 -20.21 -1.95 -4.10
N LYS A 59 -19.21 -1.65 -3.26
CA LYS A 59 -17.90 -1.18 -3.72
C LYS A 59 -17.12 -2.36 -4.31
N LYS A 60 -16.64 -2.18 -5.53
CA LYS A 60 -15.82 -3.18 -6.25
C LYS A 60 -14.39 -2.70 -6.35
N SER A 61 -13.48 -3.63 -6.60
CA SER A 61 -12.13 -3.31 -7.06
C SER A 61 -12.20 -2.54 -8.37
N ILE A 62 -11.41 -1.47 -8.48
CA ILE A 62 -11.49 -0.54 -9.61
C ILE A 62 -10.11 0.04 -9.91
N ASN A 63 -9.87 0.29 -11.19
CA ASN A 63 -8.71 0.98 -11.69
C ASN A 63 -9.13 2.36 -12.21
N LEU A 64 -8.79 3.41 -11.48
CA LEU A 64 -9.02 4.80 -11.85
C LEU A 64 -7.80 5.30 -12.61
N ARG A 65 -7.98 5.67 -13.86
CA ARG A 65 -6.90 6.04 -14.77
C ARG A 65 -6.97 7.51 -15.13
N ASP A 66 -5.81 8.16 -15.21
CA ASP A 66 -5.66 9.56 -15.58
C ASP A 66 -5.33 9.73 -17.07
N GLY A 67 -5.55 10.97 -17.56
CA GLY A 67 -5.33 11.35 -18.96
C GLY A 67 -6.52 11.08 -19.85
N GLN A 68 -6.55 11.76 -20.99
CA GLN A 68 -7.66 11.69 -21.96
C GLN A 68 -7.91 10.24 -22.45
N ASN A 69 -6.83 9.46 -22.59
CA ASN A 69 -6.87 8.06 -23.03
C ASN A 69 -6.70 7.08 -21.86
N GLY A 70 -6.65 7.57 -20.60
CA GLY A 70 -6.35 6.76 -19.44
C GLY A 70 -4.92 6.22 -19.42
N ASP A 71 -3.96 6.93 -19.98
CA ASP A 71 -2.58 6.51 -20.19
C ASP A 71 -1.56 7.32 -19.36
N GLN A 72 -2.04 8.22 -18.47
CA GLN A 72 -1.20 9.09 -17.65
C GLN A 72 -1.11 8.66 -16.18
N GLY A 73 -1.06 7.34 -15.94
CA GLY A 73 -1.03 6.77 -14.61
C GLY A 73 -2.43 6.59 -14.00
N GLY A 74 -2.49 6.45 -12.68
CA GLY A 74 -3.77 6.26 -12.00
C GLY A 74 -3.66 5.70 -10.59
N VAL A 75 -4.78 5.17 -10.12
CA VAL A 75 -4.92 4.52 -8.81
C VAL A 75 -5.65 3.19 -8.97
N GLY A 76 -5.00 2.09 -8.59
CA GLY A 76 -5.62 0.78 -8.51
C GLY A 76 -6.15 0.54 -7.10
N ILE A 77 -7.42 0.17 -6.97
CA ILE A 77 -8.04 -0.14 -5.69
C ILE A 77 -8.50 -1.60 -5.72
N LEU A 78 -7.88 -2.42 -4.88
CA LEU A 78 -8.29 -3.80 -4.66
C LEU A 78 -9.14 -3.89 -3.39
N ARG A 79 -10.25 -4.62 -3.44
CA ARG A 79 -11.18 -4.79 -2.31
C ARG A 79 -11.56 -6.25 -2.14
N TYR A 80 -11.63 -6.68 -0.90
CA TYR A 80 -12.16 -7.97 -0.52
C TYR A 80 -13.31 -7.79 0.46
N GLY A 81 -14.33 -8.62 0.32
CA GLY A 81 -15.55 -8.49 1.11
C GLY A 81 -16.28 -7.17 0.86
N ASN A 82 -17.16 -6.79 1.77
CA ASN A 82 -17.83 -5.49 1.74
C ASN A 82 -16.98 -4.45 2.49
N GLU A 83 -15.82 -4.08 1.90
CA GLU A 83 -14.81 -3.18 2.49
C GLU A 83 -14.04 -3.75 3.69
N GLU A 84 -14.05 -5.06 3.87
CA GLU A 84 -13.30 -5.67 4.97
C GLU A 84 -11.82 -5.39 4.81
N LEU A 85 -11.25 -5.57 3.61
CA LEU A 85 -9.88 -5.21 3.30
C LEU A 85 -9.83 -4.38 2.01
N THR A 86 -9.15 -3.23 2.06
CA THR A 86 -9.00 -2.33 0.92
C THR A 86 -7.56 -1.90 0.77
N LEU A 87 -6.98 -2.17 -0.39
CA LEU A 87 -5.66 -1.70 -0.79
C LEU A 87 -5.81 -0.60 -1.84
N VAL A 88 -5.12 0.51 -1.64
CA VAL A 88 -5.06 1.63 -2.59
C VAL A 88 -3.64 1.76 -3.09
N PHE A 89 -3.40 1.44 -4.35
CA PHE A 89 -2.09 1.49 -4.99
C PHE A 89 -1.99 2.67 -5.95
N LYS A 90 -1.03 3.56 -5.70
CA LYS A 90 -0.84 4.79 -6.46
C LYS A 90 0.26 4.64 -7.50
N TYR A 91 -0.10 4.79 -8.77
CA TYR A 91 0.84 4.88 -9.90
C TYR A 91 0.55 6.12 -10.77
N ALA A 92 -0.10 7.12 -10.17
CA ALA A 92 -0.52 8.38 -10.78
C ALA A 92 0.65 9.30 -11.13
N ALA A 93 0.39 10.31 -11.95
CA ALA A 93 1.24 11.48 -12.07
C ALA A 93 1.41 12.16 -10.71
N GLN A 94 2.45 13.01 -10.55
CA GLN A 94 2.63 13.76 -9.31
C GLN A 94 1.47 14.75 -9.08
N GLY A 95 0.83 15.19 -10.15
CA GLY A 95 -0.22 16.18 -10.10
C GLY A 95 0.31 17.62 -9.93
N LEU A 96 -0.60 18.52 -9.52
CA LEU A 96 -0.28 19.93 -9.29
C LEU A 96 0.45 20.13 -7.94
N SER A 97 0.44 21.34 -7.41
CA SER A 97 1.18 21.74 -6.20
C SER A 97 0.94 20.88 -4.95
N HIS A 98 -0.11 20.07 -4.92
CA HIS A 98 -0.43 19.12 -3.83
C HIS A 98 0.22 17.74 -3.98
N GLY A 99 0.85 17.44 -5.10
CA GLY A 99 1.50 16.16 -5.37
C GLY A 99 2.70 15.88 -4.47
N HIS A 100 2.95 14.60 -4.23
CA HIS A 100 4.06 14.07 -3.43
C HIS A 100 5.01 13.24 -4.32
N TYR A 101 6.23 13.01 -3.84
CA TYR A 101 7.22 12.14 -4.50
C TYR A 101 7.02 10.70 -4.06
N ASP A 102 5.86 10.12 -4.40
CA ASP A 102 5.32 8.88 -3.84
C ASP A 102 4.95 7.83 -4.91
N LYS A 103 5.72 7.77 -6.00
CA LYS A 103 5.51 6.78 -7.06
C LYS A 103 5.47 5.36 -6.50
N LEU A 104 4.49 4.58 -6.97
CA LEU A 104 4.28 3.20 -6.56
C LEU A 104 4.05 3.03 -5.04
N SER A 105 3.54 4.04 -4.33
CA SER A 105 3.14 3.90 -2.93
C SER A 105 1.80 3.19 -2.80
N TYR A 106 1.51 2.67 -1.62
CA TYR A 106 0.19 2.14 -1.30
C TYR A 106 -0.19 2.41 0.14
N SER A 107 -1.50 2.39 0.39
CA SER A 107 -2.09 2.35 1.72
C SER A 107 -3.02 1.14 1.85
N LEU A 108 -3.15 0.64 3.07
CA LEU A 108 -3.97 -0.52 3.39
C LEU A 108 -4.94 -0.16 4.49
N TYR A 109 -6.20 -0.55 4.28
CA TYR A 109 -7.30 -0.34 5.22
C TYR A 109 -7.98 -1.67 5.52
N ASP A 110 -8.36 -1.88 6.79
CA ASP A 110 -9.16 -3.01 7.23
C ASP A 110 -10.38 -2.48 8.00
N LYS A 111 -11.58 -2.83 7.54
CA LYS A 111 -12.86 -2.36 8.12
C LYS A 111 -12.89 -0.83 8.29
N GLY A 112 -12.34 -0.11 7.31
CA GLY A 112 -12.26 1.35 7.29
C GLY A 112 -11.17 1.97 8.16
N ASN A 113 -10.37 1.17 8.88
CA ASN A 113 -9.25 1.65 9.68
C ASN A 113 -7.93 1.56 8.89
N GLU A 114 -7.06 2.54 9.05
CA GLU A 114 -5.72 2.49 8.44
C GLU A 114 -4.87 1.39 9.10
N VAL A 115 -4.34 0.47 8.30
CA VAL A 115 -3.39 -0.59 8.69
C VAL A 115 -1.97 -0.17 8.33
N LEU A 116 -1.78 0.26 7.08
CA LEU A 116 -0.61 1.02 6.62
C LEU A 116 -1.10 2.37 6.13
N GLN A 117 -0.61 3.43 6.78
CA GLN A 117 -1.00 4.78 6.43
C GLN A 117 -0.16 5.32 5.27
N ASP A 118 -0.75 6.24 4.50
CA ASP A 118 -0.02 7.15 3.62
C ASP A 118 -0.02 8.56 4.23
N TYR A 119 1.16 9.17 4.36
CA TYR A 119 1.27 10.48 4.99
C TYR A 119 0.79 11.56 4.01
N GLY A 120 -0.37 12.14 4.30
CA GLY A 120 -0.94 13.20 3.50
C GLY A 120 -0.31 14.57 3.77
N LEU A 121 -1.08 15.51 4.29
CA LEU A 121 -0.56 16.81 4.75
C LEU A 121 0.23 16.64 6.05
N ALA A 122 1.17 17.55 6.32
CA ALA A 122 1.82 17.63 7.62
C ALA A 122 0.73 17.74 8.70
N ARG A 123 0.73 16.76 9.61
CA ARG A 123 -0.24 16.67 10.69
C ARG A 123 0.44 17.05 11.99
N PHE A 124 -0.29 17.73 12.82
CA PHE A 124 0.15 18.20 14.13
C PHE A 124 -0.79 17.69 15.21
N VAL A 125 -0.25 17.55 16.40
CA VAL A 125 -1.02 17.06 17.53
C VAL A 125 -1.79 18.24 18.15
N ASN A 126 -3.13 18.18 18.15
CA ASN A 126 -4.04 19.05 18.92
C ASN A 126 -3.86 20.57 18.71
N ILE A 127 -3.43 21.03 17.55
CA ILE A 127 -3.24 22.46 17.30
C ILE A 127 -4.13 22.89 16.13
N GLY A 128 -5.41 23.11 16.40
CA GLY A 128 -6.40 23.53 15.43
C GLY A 128 -6.08 24.86 14.72
N GLN A 129 -5.33 25.75 15.39
CA GLN A 129 -4.89 27.02 14.84
C GLN A 129 -3.90 26.89 13.68
N LYS A 130 -3.23 25.75 13.52
CA LYS A 130 -2.29 25.51 12.41
C LYS A 130 -2.97 25.17 11.06
N GLY A 131 -4.29 25.26 10.97
CA GLY A 131 -5.04 25.41 9.70
C GLY A 131 -4.76 24.34 8.63
N GLY A 132 -4.72 23.06 8.98
CA GLY A 132 -4.51 21.96 8.01
C GLY A 132 -3.06 21.75 7.57
N GLY A 133 -2.12 22.53 8.04
CA GLY A 133 -0.67 22.29 7.86
C GLY A 133 -0.06 22.75 6.52
N ASN A 134 -0.82 23.36 5.63
CA ASN A 134 -0.33 23.76 4.30
C ASN A 134 0.88 24.70 4.32
N TYR A 135 0.97 25.57 5.32
CA TYR A 135 2.05 26.56 5.47
C TYR A 135 3.23 26.05 6.30
N LEU A 136 3.11 24.87 6.92
CA LEU A 136 4.18 24.31 7.73
C LEU A 136 5.35 23.86 6.83
N LYS A 137 6.58 24.15 7.26
CA LYS A 137 7.80 23.73 6.53
C LYS A 137 7.87 22.23 6.35
N GLU A 138 7.35 21.46 7.32
CA GLU A 138 7.31 20.00 7.33
C GLU A 138 6.43 19.44 6.20
N ASN A 139 5.52 20.22 5.64
CA ASN A 139 4.78 19.81 4.45
C ASN A 139 5.72 19.57 3.25
N LYS A 140 6.76 20.41 3.11
CA LYS A 140 7.79 20.22 2.07
C LYS A 140 8.91 19.28 2.51
N THR A 141 9.39 19.42 3.76
CA THR A 141 10.59 18.70 4.21
C THR A 141 10.30 17.30 4.71
N TRP A 142 9.04 16.94 4.91
CA TRP A 142 8.59 15.59 5.27
C TRP A 142 7.47 15.07 4.37
N ALA A 143 6.25 15.64 4.48
CA ALA A 143 5.04 15.02 3.95
C ALA A 143 5.10 14.74 2.44
N LYS A 144 5.82 15.55 1.66
CA LYS A 144 6.02 15.35 0.23
C LYS A 144 7.18 14.43 -0.13
N GLN A 145 8.05 14.12 0.82
CA GLN A 145 9.26 13.35 0.55
C GLN A 145 8.98 11.86 0.40
N THR A 146 9.69 11.17 -0.48
CA THR A 146 9.45 9.75 -0.78
C THR A 146 9.49 8.86 0.45
N ILE A 147 10.41 9.15 1.39
CA ILE A 147 10.55 8.36 2.61
C ILE A 147 9.33 8.45 3.54
N ALA A 148 8.44 9.42 3.36
CA ALA A 148 7.19 9.55 4.12
C ALA A 148 6.09 8.58 3.67
N HIS A 149 6.31 7.79 2.62
CA HIS A 149 5.33 6.94 1.98
C HIS A 149 5.79 5.48 1.96
N ASN A 150 4.83 4.55 1.83
CA ASN A 150 5.11 3.12 1.72
C ASN A 150 5.63 2.77 0.31
N THR A 151 6.80 3.30 -0.05
CA THR A 151 7.47 3.06 -1.33
C THR A 151 8.98 3.07 -1.17
N LEU A 152 9.71 2.69 -2.21
CA LEU A 152 11.16 2.56 -2.20
C LEU A 152 11.84 3.92 -2.30
N THR A 153 12.84 4.18 -1.43
CA THR A 153 13.81 5.25 -1.61
C THR A 153 15.17 4.71 -1.98
N GLN A 154 15.87 5.43 -2.86
CA GLN A 154 17.24 5.10 -3.28
C GLN A 154 18.19 6.15 -2.75
N ASN A 155 19.30 5.72 -2.12
CA ASN A 155 20.40 6.55 -1.63
C ASN A 155 19.95 7.73 -0.76
N GLN A 156 18.87 7.54 0.03
CA GLN A 156 18.26 8.56 0.87
C GLN A 156 17.83 9.83 0.10
N THR A 157 17.45 9.68 -1.16
CA THR A 157 16.93 10.78 -1.98
C THR A 157 15.48 10.56 -2.32
N SER A 158 14.73 11.64 -2.52
CA SER A 158 13.37 11.55 -3.02
C SER A 158 13.34 11.28 -4.52
N HIS A 159 12.25 10.70 -5.01
CA HIS A 159 11.97 10.56 -6.43
C HIS A 159 12.19 11.92 -7.14
N PHE A 160 12.77 11.88 -8.32
CA PHE A 160 13.10 13.08 -9.12
C PHE A 160 14.01 14.07 -8.38
N ASN A 161 14.81 13.58 -7.41
CA ASN A 161 15.64 14.39 -6.52
C ASN A 161 14.86 15.51 -5.78
N GLY A 162 13.56 15.28 -5.52
CA GLY A 162 12.68 16.30 -4.91
C GLY A 162 12.35 17.48 -5.80
N ASP A 163 12.59 17.38 -7.12
CA ASP A 163 12.28 18.43 -8.08
C ASP A 163 10.86 18.28 -8.61
N TYR A 164 10.05 19.32 -8.33
CA TYR A 164 8.64 19.32 -8.68
C TYR A 164 8.40 19.37 -10.19
N GLU A 165 9.17 20.19 -10.91
CA GLU A 165 8.97 20.37 -12.36
C GLU A 165 9.30 19.09 -13.11
N THR A 166 10.34 18.39 -12.70
CA THR A 166 10.68 17.07 -13.24
C THR A 166 9.60 16.05 -12.89
N GLY A 167 9.23 15.95 -11.62
CA GLY A 167 8.24 14.96 -11.15
C GLY A 167 6.87 15.12 -11.81
N SER A 168 6.46 16.36 -12.13
CA SER A 168 5.17 16.64 -12.78
C SER A 168 5.09 16.20 -14.25
N LYS A 169 6.24 15.93 -14.89
CA LYS A 169 6.30 15.47 -16.30
C LYS A 169 6.11 13.95 -16.43
N TYR A 170 6.21 13.21 -15.35
CA TYR A 170 6.25 11.75 -15.38
C TYR A 170 5.15 11.13 -14.53
N HIS A 171 4.65 10.01 -15.00
CA HIS A 171 3.73 9.11 -14.31
C HIS A 171 4.27 7.67 -14.42
N SER A 172 3.89 6.83 -13.48
CA SER A 172 4.20 5.41 -13.58
C SER A 172 3.27 4.74 -14.60
N GLN A 173 3.74 3.65 -15.19
CA GLN A 173 3.04 2.93 -16.26
C GLN A 173 2.32 1.70 -15.69
N LEU A 174 1.01 1.66 -15.83
CA LEU A 174 0.24 0.44 -15.54
C LEU A 174 0.74 -0.70 -16.43
N GLN A 175 1.06 -1.83 -15.82
CA GLN A 175 1.34 -3.06 -16.54
C GLN A 175 0.06 -3.86 -16.76
N PHE A 176 -0.70 -4.08 -15.69
CA PHE A 176 -2.03 -4.68 -15.73
C PHE A 176 -2.80 -4.43 -14.43
N PHE A 177 -4.12 -4.61 -14.50
CA PHE A 177 -5.04 -4.67 -13.39
C PHE A 177 -5.99 -5.83 -13.63
N ASP A 178 -6.00 -6.81 -12.75
CA ASP A 178 -6.90 -7.96 -12.81
C ASP A 178 -7.63 -8.12 -11.48
N ALA A 179 -8.93 -7.92 -11.50
CA ALA A 179 -9.85 -8.18 -10.40
C ALA A 179 -11.03 -9.04 -10.89
N SER A 180 -10.78 -9.90 -11.87
CA SER A 180 -11.79 -10.79 -12.46
C SER A 180 -12.15 -11.98 -11.58
N LYS A 181 -11.30 -12.29 -10.59
CA LYS A 181 -11.47 -13.40 -9.64
C LYS A 181 -11.56 -12.86 -8.23
N ASP A 182 -12.41 -13.47 -7.41
CA ASP A 182 -12.59 -13.09 -6.02
C ASP A 182 -11.44 -13.56 -5.12
N ASP A 183 -10.76 -14.64 -5.49
CA ASP A 183 -9.67 -15.25 -4.70
C ASP A 183 -8.30 -14.64 -4.99
N VAL A 184 -8.11 -14.01 -6.15
CA VAL A 184 -6.84 -13.34 -6.52
C VAL A 184 -7.13 -12.10 -7.33
N GLN A 185 -6.73 -10.96 -6.79
CA GLN A 185 -6.82 -9.66 -7.47
C GLN A 185 -5.43 -9.03 -7.49
N VAL A 186 -5.03 -8.47 -8.63
CA VAL A 186 -3.66 -8.01 -8.83
C VAL A 186 -3.64 -6.67 -9.55
N VAL A 187 -2.76 -5.77 -9.11
CA VAL A 187 -2.39 -4.55 -9.83
C VAL A 187 -0.88 -4.44 -9.92
N SER A 188 -0.37 -4.06 -11.08
CA SER A 188 1.06 -3.98 -11.34
C SER A 188 1.39 -2.74 -12.15
N ALA A 189 2.43 -2.00 -11.73
CA ALA A 189 2.90 -0.81 -12.43
C ALA A 189 4.42 -0.65 -12.34
N LYS A 190 4.99 0.06 -13.33
CA LYS A 190 6.42 0.37 -13.45
C LYS A 190 6.69 1.86 -13.37
N GLU A 191 7.83 2.21 -12.78
CA GLU A 191 8.38 3.56 -12.75
C GLU A 191 9.84 3.53 -13.18
N VAL A 192 10.18 4.28 -14.21
CA VAL A 192 11.51 4.28 -14.82
C VAL A 192 12.23 5.65 -14.74
N ASN A 193 11.53 6.67 -14.29
CA ASN A 193 12.02 8.05 -14.30
C ASN A 193 12.34 8.59 -12.91
N ALA A 194 11.83 7.97 -11.86
CA ALA A 194 11.95 8.45 -10.49
C ALA A 194 13.41 8.50 -10.01
N TYR A 195 14.23 7.56 -10.44
CA TYR A 195 15.66 7.51 -10.17
C TYR A 195 16.43 7.22 -11.47
N PRO A 196 17.40 8.05 -11.87
CA PRO A 196 18.16 7.84 -13.10
C PRO A 196 18.84 6.46 -13.13
N GLY A 197 18.59 5.69 -14.18
CA GLY A 197 19.19 4.36 -14.38
C GLY A 197 18.65 3.27 -13.46
N THR A 198 17.49 3.49 -12.83
CA THR A 198 16.81 2.49 -11.98
C THR A 198 15.34 2.34 -12.43
N GLU A 199 14.95 1.11 -12.73
CA GLU A 199 13.55 0.73 -12.94
C GLU A 199 13.01 0.15 -11.64
N MET A 200 11.84 0.60 -11.23
CA MET A 200 11.03 0.01 -10.15
C MET A 200 9.78 -0.61 -10.76
N HIS A 201 9.52 -1.88 -10.46
CA HIS A 201 8.32 -2.60 -10.86
C HIS A 201 7.64 -3.14 -9.62
N ARG A 202 6.48 -2.59 -9.25
CA ARG A 202 5.72 -3.04 -8.10
C ARG A 202 4.45 -3.75 -8.52
N THR A 203 4.23 -4.91 -7.93
CA THR A 203 3.01 -5.70 -8.08
C THR A 203 2.40 -5.93 -6.71
N MET A 204 1.16 -5.51 -6.56
CA MET A 204 0.36 -5.73 -5.36
C MET A 204 -0.70 -6.77 -5.68
N ALA A 205 -0.84 -7.79 -4.84
CA ALA A 205 -1.90 -8.78 -4.98
C ALA A 205 -2.63 -9.00 -3.66
N MET A 206 -3.95 -9.13 -3.76
CA MET A 206 -4.81 -9.57 -2.66
C MET A 206 -5.21 -11.01 -2.95
N ILE A 207 -4.81 -11.93 -2.06
CA ILE A 207 -4.88 -13.37 -2.30
C ILE A 207 -5.63 -14.05 -1.17
N LYS A 208 -6.76 -14.69 -1.46
CA LYS A 208 -7.51 -15.51 -0.51
C LYS A 208 -7.06 -16.96 -0.60
N LEU A 209 -6.33 -17.41 0.39
CA LEU A 209 -5.95 -18.83 0.55
C LEU A 209 -7.03 -19.59 1.32
N LYS A 210 -7.21 -20.87 1.00
CA LYS A 210 -8.27 -21.71 1.59
C LYS A 210 -8.20 -21.83 3.12
N ASN A 211 -6.98 -21.87 3.65
CA ASN A 211 -6.75 -22.11 5.08
C ASN A 211 -6.58 -20.81 5.90
N TYR A 212 -6.77 -19.64 5.27
CA TYR A 212 -6.63 -18.33 5.91
C TYR A 212 -8.01 -17.70 6.09
N GLU A 213 -8.24 -17.08 7.23
CA GLU A 213 -9.50 -16.41 7.53
C GLU A 213 -9.67 -15.17 6.64
N ASN A 214 -8.61 -14.38 6.51
CA ASN A 214 -8.58 -13.15 5.70
C ASN A 214 -7.68 -13.32 4.48
N PRO A 215 -7.84 -12.51 3.43
CA PRO A 215 -6.89 -12.49 2.32
C PRO A 215 -5.54 -11.95 2.76
N LEU A 216 -4.50 -12.47 2.14
CA LEU A 216 -3.14 -11.96 2.25
C LEU A 216 -2.92 -10.81 1.28
N VAL A 217 -2.13 -9.82 1.68
CA VAL A 217 -1.65 -8.75 0.79
C VAL A 217 -0.20 -9.03 0.42
N LEU A 218 0.03 -9.51 -0.79
CA LEU A 218 1.37 -9.76 -1.35
C LEU A 218 1.87 -8.49 -2.04
N ASP A 219 3.08 -8.09 -1.70
CA ASP A 219 3.81 -6.95 -2.25
C ASP A 219 5.14 -7.43 -2.84
N ILE A 220 5.31 -7.25 -4.14
CA ILE A 220 6.57 -7.55 -4.85
C ILE A 220 7.08 -6.26 -5.46
N MET A 221 8.19 -5.74 -4.95
CA MET A 221 8.92 -4.61 -5.51
C MET A 221 10.22 -5.13 -6.14
N LYS A 222 10.22 -5.27 -7.46
CA LYS A 222 11.43 -5.56 -8.23
C LYS A 222 12.13 -4.25 -8.59
N VAL A 223 13.43 -4.22 -8.37
CA VAL A 223 14.29 -3.09 -8.72
C VAL A 223 15.35 -3.60 -9.69
N SER A 224 15.55 -2.90 -10.81
CA SER A 224 16.61 -3.18 -11.77
C SER A 224 17.48 -1.95 -11.91
N SER A 225 18.78 -2.09 -11.58
CA SER A 225 19.75 -1.00 -11.66
C SER A 225 21.16 -1.54 -11.92
N ALA A 226 21.86 -0.96 -12.88
CA ALA A 226 23.27 -1.28 -13.16
C ALA A 226 24.21 -0.82 -12.02
N ASN A 227 23.78 0.13 -11.20
CA ASN A 227 24.57 0.70 -10.13
C ASN A 227 24.24 0.03 -8.78
N LYS A 228 25.26 -0.07 -7.92
CA LYS A 228 25.06 -0.50 -6.54
C LYS A 228 24.56 0.67 -5.71
N ASN A 229 23.36 0.53 -5.15
CA ASN A 229 22.68 1.55 -4.38
C ASN A 229 22.36 1.08 -2.97
N GLN A 230 21.94 2.00 -2.10
CA GLN A 230 21.19 1.74 -0.90
C GLN A 230 19.71 1.91 -1.21
N TYR A 231 18.92 0.95 -0.80
CA TYR A 231 17.46 1.01 -0.88
C TYR A 231 16.86 0.96 0.52
N ASP A 232 15.92 1.87 0.80
CA ASP A 232 15.12 1.89 2.03
C ASP A 232 13.67 1.63 1.66
N PHE A 233 13.06 0.65 2.32
CA PHE A 233 11.69 0.21 2.06
C PHE A 233 10.88 0.26 3.35
N PRO A 234 10.17 1.38 3.63
CA PRO A 234 9.43 1.59 4.86
C PRO A 234 8.01 1.02 4.79
N PHE A 235 7.50 0.66 5.97
CA PHE A 235 6.11 0.28 6.25
C PHE A 235 5.62 1.09 7.44
N TYR A 236 4.74 2.06 7.17
CA TYR A 236 4.15 2.93 8.20
C TYR A 236 2.91 2.27 8.78
N PHE A 237 3.13 1.36 9.73
CA PHE A 237 2.06 0.60 10.37
C PHE A 237 1.31 1.42 11.42
N MET A 238 0.02 1.09 11.60
CA MET A 238 -0.84 1.73 12.59
C MET A 238 -1.18 0.73 13.71
N GLY A 239 -0.64 0.97 14.90
CA GLY A 239 -0.89 0.12 16.06
C GLY A 239 0.31 -0.05 16.98
N GLN A 240 0.24 -1.09 17.80
CA GLN A 240 1.26 -1.44 18.79
C GLN A 240 2.05 -2.66 18.34
N VAL A 241 3.38 -2.57 18.36
CA VAL A 241 4.26 -3.72 18.09
C VAL A 241 4.02 -4.80 19.14
N ILE A 242 3.79 -6.04 18.69
CA ILE A 242 3.54 -7.19 19.56
C ILE A 242 4.73 -8.15 19.55
N ASN A 243 5.24 -8.48 18.36
CA ASN A 243 6.29 -9.48 18.22
C ASN A 243 7.14 -9.22 16.98
N MET A 244 8.37 -9.70 17.02
CA MET A 244 9.27 -9.76 15.87
C MET A 244 10.24 -10.93 16.04
N ASN A 245 10.65 -11.56 14.95
CA ASN A 245 11.55 -12.72 14.98
C ASN A 245 13.03 -12.35 14.83
N PHE A 246 13.40 -11.13 15.17
CA PHE A 246 14.78 -10.63 15.15
C PHE A 246 15.07 -9.81 16.40
N GLU A 247 16.34 -9.76 16.78
CA GLU A 247 16.81 -8.90 17.85
C GLU A 247 17.26 -7.55 17.30
N TYR A 248 17.13 -6.50 18.11
CA TYR A 248 17.59 -5.17 17.78
C TYR A 248 18.24 -4.48 18.96
N ASN A 249 19.11 -3.52 18.66
CA ASN A 249 19.72 -2.64 19.64
C ASN A 249 19.14 -1.23 19.49
N SER A 250 18.75 -0.62 20.59
CA SER A 250 18.35 0.78 20.65
C SER A 250 19.59 1.66 20.82
N PRO A 251 19.68 2.79 20.12
CA PRO A 251 20.76 3.75 20.32
C PRO A 251 20.58 4.48 21.67
N ASP A 252 21.70 4.91 22.29
CA ASP A 252 21.69 5.66 23.55
C ASP A 252 20.97 7.01 23.44
N SER A 253 20.83 7.54 22.24
CA SER A 253 20.10 8.75 21.94
C SER A 253 19.39 8.68 20.60
N LEU A 254 18.26 9.38 20.48
CA LEU A 254 17.54 9.48 19.22
C LEU A 254 18.35 10.27 18.19
N ILE A 255 18.75 9.59 17.11
CA ILE A 255 19.54 10.14 16.01
C ILE A 255 18.71 10.11 14.74
N PRO A 256 18.62 11.20 13.95
CA PRO A 256 17.95 11.19 12.67
C PRO A 256 18.68 10.27 11.69
N LEU A 257 17.95 9.59 10.84
CA LEU A 257 18.48 8.64 9.84
C LEU A 257 19.29 9.32 8.73
N GLY A 258 19.11 10.62 8.54
CA GLY A 258 19.81 11.43 7.56
C GLY A 258 19.61 12.91 7.78
N LYS A 259 20.07 13.72 6.82
CA LYS A 259 20.10 15.20 6.95
C LYS A 259 19.00 15.88 6.14
N ASP A 260 18.57 15.27 5.02
CA ASP A 260 17.70 15.87 4.03
C ASP A 260 16.65 14.86 3.53
N ASN A 261 15.78 15.25 2.59
CA ASN A 261 14.80 14.40 1.91
C ASN A 261 13.84 13.64 2.85
N GLY A 262 13.48 14.24 4.00
CA GLY A 262 12.61 13.64 4.99
C GLY A 262 13.37 12.88 6.10
N TYR A 263 14.57 12.38 5.84
CA TYR A 263 15.35 11.59 6.78
C TYR A 263 15.75 12.35 8.05
N GLN A 264 15.83 13.69 8.00
CA GLN A 264 16.09 14.55 9.15
C GLN A 264 14.95 14.52 10.19
N HIS A 265 13.76 14.09 9.79
CA HIS A 265 12.58 13.98 10.64
C HIS A 265 12.34 12.55 11.17
N LEU A 266 13.04 11.56 10.61
CA LEU A 266 12.87 10.16 10.94
C LEU A 266 14.01 9.68 11.85
N TYR A 267 13.68 9.34 13.08
CA TYR A 267 14.65 8.99 14.12
C TYR A 267 14.75 7.48 14.31
N LEU A 268 15.97 6.99 14.49
CA LEU A 268 16.23 5.58 14.78
C LEU A 268 15.85 5.25 16.23
N GLU A 269 14.94 4.31 16.43
CA GLU A 269 14.59 3.74 17.75
C GLU A 269 15.24 2.38 17.97
N GLY A 270 15.46 1.62 16.90
CA GLY A 270 16.11 0.33 16.97
C GLY A 270 16.70 -0.10 15.65
N LYS A 271 17.78 -0.88 15.73
CA LYS A 271 18.45 -1.45 14.57
C LYS A 271 18.78 -2.91 14.82
N GLY A 272 18.33 -3.77 13.93
CA GLY A 272 18.60 -5.21 13.94
C GLY A 272 19.08 -5.73 12.60
N LYS A 273 19.27 -7.03 12.56
CA LYS A 273 19.55 -7.80 11.34
C LYS A 273 18.57 -8.97 11.26
N PRO A 274 18.28 -9.47 10.06
CA PRO A 274 17.50 -10.69 9.93
C PRO A 274 18.17 -11.87 10.65
N SER A 275 17.39 -12.60 11.44
CA SER A 275 17.82 -13.86 12.07
C SER A 275 17.69 -15.05 11.14
N ALA A 276 16.90 -14.91 10.05
CA ALA A 276 16.65 -15.91 9.02
C ALA A 276 16.36 -15.23 7.67
N GLU A 277 16.18 -16.03 6.60
CA GLU A 277 15.78 -15.55 5.28
C GLU A 277 14.35 -14.97 5.23
N THR A 278 13.58 -15.17 6.30
CA THR A 278 12.22 -14.65 6.47
C THR A 278 12.17 -13.84 7.76
N THR A 279 11.88 -12.56 7.65
CA THR A 279 11.66 -11.66 8.78
C THR A 279 10.17 -11.49 9.00
N GLN A 280 9.74 -11.54 10.27
CA GLN A 280 8.38 -11.29 10.70
C GLN A 280 8.32 -10.12 11.69
N PHE A 281 7.35 -9.25 11.47
CA PHE A 281 7.06 -8.09 12.31
C PHE A 281 5.55 -8.03 12.52
N SER A 282 5.11 -8.16 13.77
CA SER A 282 3.68 -8.24 14.12
C SER A 282 3.24 -7.05 14.97
N TRP A 283 2.07 -6.53 14.68
CA TRP A 283 1.45 -5.46 15.47
C TRP A 283 -0.06 -5.71 15.66
N LEU A 284 -0.59 -5.06 16.69
CA LEU A 284 -2.02 -5.00 16.99
C LEU A 284 -2.56 -3.63 16.60
N GLY A 285 -3.54 -3.59 15.72
CA GLY A 285 -4.24 -2.38 15.30
C GLY A 285 -5.76 -2.59 15.30
N ASN A 286 -6.50 -1.71 15.97
CA ASN A 286 -7.97 -1.77 16.01
C ASN A 286 -8.55 -3.14 16.38
N GLY A 287 -7.89 -3.87 17.28
CA GLY A 287 -8.32 -5.18 17.75
C GLY A 287 -7.96 -6.34 16.83
N THR A 288 -7.34 -6.12 15.69
CA THR A 288 -6.86 -7.16 14.75
C THR A 288 -5.34 -7.27 14.82
N PHE A 289 -4.80 -8.47 14.79
CA PHE A 289 -3.37 -8.71 14.63
C PHE A 289 -3.00 -8.69 13.16
N TYR A 290 -1.87 -8.08 12.86
CA TYR A 290 -1.26 -8.04 11.52
C TYR A 290 0.18 -8.51 11.63
N THR A 291 0.60 -9.34 10.68
CA THR A 291 2.01 -9.71 10.55
C THR A 291 2.51 -9.40 9.14
N LEU A 292 3.55 -8.57 9.07
CA LEU A 292 4.37 -8.41 7.89
C LEU A 292 5.42 -9.53 7.89
N THR A 293 5.33 -10.41 6.90
CA THR A 293 6.35 -11.43 6.62
C THR A 293 7.11 -11.00 5.38
N THR A 294 8.42 -10.87 5.45
CA THR A 294 9.25 -10.39 4.34
C THR A 294 10.45 -11.29 4.06
N ALA A 295 10.78 -11.47 2.78
CA ALA A 295 11.99 -12.14 2.36
C ALA A 295 13.20 -11.22 2.55
N THR A 296 14.14 -11.61 3.38
CA THR A 296 15.31 -10.81 3.75
C THR A 296 16.62 -11.51 3.46
N ASN A 297 17.66 -10.72 3.26
CA ASN A 297 19.05 -11.17 3.12
C ASN A 297 19.80 -10.92 4.44
N ALA A 298 20.78 -11.75 4.76
CA ALA A 298 21.57 -11.60 5.99
C ALA A 298 22.30 -10.24 6.12
N ALA A 299 22.52 -9.55 4.99
CA ALA A 299 23.14 -8.23 4.94
C ALA A 299 22.14 -7.07 5.13
N ASP A 300 20.83 -7.34 5.12
CA ASP A 300 19.82 -6.31 5.32
C ASP A 300 19.91 -5.72 6.73
N GLU A 301 19.58 -4.45 6.86
CA GLU A 301 19.39 -3.78 8.15
C GLU A 301 17.88 -3.61 8.38
N LEU A 302 17.42 -4.02 9.55
CA LEU A 302 16.03 -3.86 10.01
C LEU A 302 15.98 -2.67 10.94
N LEU A 303 15.22 -1.64 10.59
CA LEU A 303 15.18 -0.38 11.30
C LEU A 303 13.78 -0.15 11.90
N LEU A 304 13.75 0.16 13.18
CA LEU A 304 12.57 0.68 13.87
C LEU A 304 12.75 2.19 13.97
N THR A 305 11.78 2.95 13.48
CA THR A 305 11.92 4.39 13.35
C THR A 305 10.73 5.14 13.92
N ARG A 306 10.96 6.39 14.34
CA ARG A 306 9.95 7.29 14.86
C ARG A 306 10.02 8.64 14.17
N LEU A 307 8.90 9.05 13.59
CA LEU A 307 8.76 10.37 12.99
C LEU A 307 8.69 11.45 14.08
N GLY A 308 9.37 12.57 13.86
CA GLY A 308 9.21 13.78 14.65
C GLY A 308 9.56 13.65 16.14
N ALA A 309 10.40 12.67 16.52
CA ALA A 309 10.71 12.40 17.93
C ALA A 309 11.33 13.59 18.67
N LYS A 310 11.99 14.49 17.95
CA LYS A 310 12.58 15.74 18.48
C LYS A 310 12.02 16.99 17.80
N ASP A 311 10.78 16.94 17.29
CA ASP A 311 10.11 18.12 16.74
C ASP A 311 9.62 19.03 17.88
N PRO A 312 10.28 20.20 18.09
CA PRO A 312 9.94 21.10 19.20
C PRO A 312 8.62 21.84 18.99
N GLU A 313 8.15 21.91 17.73
CA GLU A 313 6.93 22.62 17.37
C GLU A 313 5.70 21.70 17.31
N PHE A 314 5.89 20.40 17.49
CA PHE A 314 4.83 19.38 17.40
C PHE A 314 4.04 19.44 16.08
N ASN A 315 4.73 19.70 14.97
CA ASN A 315 4.12 19.77 13.66
C ASN A 315 3.90 18.39 13.04
N LEU A 316 4.63 17.38 13.51
CA LEU A 316 4.58 16.01 12.99
C LEU A 316 3.99 15.05 14.03
N ARG A 317 3.15 14.13 13.58
CA ARG A 317 2.76 12.99 14.40
C ARG A 317 3.98 12.13 14.65
N ARG A 318 4.00 11.46 15.81
CA ARG A 318 5.07 10.51 16.16
C ARG A 318 4.78 9.12 15.64
N ASP A 319 4.57 9.03 14.33
CA ASP A 319 4.27 7.77 13.66
C ASP A 319 5.50 6.85 13.67
N ALA A 320 5.26 5.56 13.84
CA ALA A 320 6.29 4.54 13.76
C ALA A 320 6.37 3.94 12.37
N ALA A 321 7.57 3.48 11.99
CA ALA A 321 7.72 2.63 10.83
C ALA A 321 8.70 1.50 11.11
N PHE A 322 8.43 0.34 10.51
CA PHE A 322 9.39 -0.70 10.26
C PHE A 322 9.99 -0.48 8.88
N MET A 323 11.31 -0.58 8.73
CA MET A 323 12.00 -0.32 7.47
C MET A 323 13.06 -1.37 7.19
N ILE A 324 13.10 -1.86 5.96
CA ILE A 324 14.17 -2.72 5.47
C ILE A 324 15.14 -1.85 4.68
N ARG A 325 16.41 -1.85 5.09
CA ARG A 325 17.50 -1.19 4.37
C ARG A 325 18.42 -2.21 3.75
N ARG A 326 18.56 -2.18 2.43
CA ARG A 326 19.46 -3.03 1.64
C ARG A 326 20.52 -2.17 1.00
N LYS A 327 21.79 -2.50 1.24
CA LYS A 327 22.93 -1.71 0.79
C LYS A 327 23.75 -2.44 -0.30
N ALA A 328 24.45 -1.64 -1.10
CA ALA A 328 25.41 -2.09 -2.09
C ALA A 328 24.85 -3.14 -3.07
N THR A 329 23.59 -2.97 -3.47
CA THR A 329 22.92 -3.86 -4.42
C THR A 329 22.44 -3.10 -5.66
N GLY A 330 22.48 -3.75 -6.81
CA GLY A 330 21.86 -3.30 -8.06
C GLY A 330 20.47 -3.90 -8.20
N ASP A 331 20.37 -4.96 -9.02
CA ASP A 331 19.10 -5.70 -9.17
C ASP A 331 18.72 -6.39 -7.86
N THR A 332 17.45 -6.25 -7.48
CA THR A 332 16.94 -6.87 -6.26
C THR A 332 15.42 -6.97 -6.25
N VAL A 333 14.90 -7.90 -5.45
CA VAL A 333 13.46 -8.03 -5.19
C VAL A 333 13.22 -7.89 -3.69
N PHE A 334 12.31 -7.00 -3.31
CA PHE A 334 11.67 -7.00 -2.00
C PHE A 334 10.33 -7.70 -2.15
N ALA A 335 10.14 -8.79 -1.42
CA ALA A 335 8.88 -9.50 -1.39
C ALA A 335 8.36 -9.54 0.04
N SER A 336 7.12 -9.14 0.24
CA SER A 336 6.47 -9.06 1.55
C SER A 336 5.03 -9.52 1.47
N VAL A 337 4.53 -10.06 2.56
CA VAL A 337 3.11 -10.41 2.74
C VAL A 337 2.62 -9.82 4.03
N ILE A 338 1.49 -9.11 4.00
CA ILE A 338 0.76 -8.72 5.20
C ILE A 338 -0.41 -9.69 5.38
N GLU A 339 -0.45 -10.32 6.54
CA GLU A 339 -1.51 -11.22 6.99
C GLU A 339 -2.32 -10.52 8.08
N PRO A 340 -3.59 -10.14 7.83
CA PRO A 340 -4.54 -9.86 8.89
C PRO A 340 -4.99 -11.17 9.53
N HIS A 341 -4.82 -11.32 10.85
CA HIS A 341 -5.18 -12.55 11.54
C HIS A 341 -5.63 -12.30 12.97
N GLY A 342 -6.46 -13.17 13.48
CA GLY A 342 -6.91 -13.16 14.85
C GLY A 342 -7.50 -11.86 15.36
N ASN A 343 -7.74 -11.80 16.65
CA ASN A 343 -8.31 -10.61 17.29
C ASN A 343 -7.90 -10.51 18.76
N TYR A 344 -7.99 -9.29 19.30
CA TYR A 344 -7.86 -8.99 20.71
C TYR A 344 -9.13 -8.29 21.22
N SER A 345 -9.76 -8.87 22.21
CA SER A 345 -10.88 -8.26 22.93
C SER A 345 -10.39 -7.57 24.20
N SER A 346 -10.46 -6.25 24.24
CA SER A 346 -10.12 -5.48 25.44
C SER A 346 -11.12 -5.65 26.60
N VAL A 347 -12.33 -6.15 26.30
CA VAL A 347 -13.37 -6.40 27.32
C VAL A 347 -13.12 -7.69 28.07
N SER A 348 -12.78 -8.76 27.32
CA SER A 348 -12.46 -10.08 27.93
C SER A 348 -10.97 -10.27 28.20
N GLU A 349 -10.11 -9.33 27.77
CA GLU A 349 -8.64 -9.40 27.83
C GLU A 349 -8.10 -10.69 27.18
N LEU A 350 -8.77 -11.16 26.12
CA LEU A 350 -8.45 -12.39 25.42
C LEU A 350 -7.89 -12.11 24.03
N SER A 351 -6.80 -12.80 23.70
CA SER A 351 -6.23 -12.86 22.34
C SER A 351 -6.54 -14.21 21.70
N GLU A 352 -7.00 -14.19 20.45
CA GLU A 352 -7.22 -15.36 19.63
C GLU A 352 -6.40 -15.26 18.35
N ASN A 353 -5.72 -16.35 17.95
CA ASN A 353 -4.92 -16.45 16.73
C ASN A 353 -3.92 -15.28 16.57
N SER A 354 -3.22 -14.91 17.66
CA SER A 354 -2.28 -13.78 17.68
C SER A 354 -0.99 -13.99 16.89
N ASP A 355 -0.73 -15.21 16.43
CA ASP A 355 0.45 -15.58 15.65
C ASP A 355 0.10 -15.76 14.17
N SER A 356 0.97 -15.23 13.28
CA SER A 356 0.88 -15.47 11.83
C SER A 356 0.83 -16.95 11.49
N SER A 357 0.04 -17.31 10.49
CA SER A 357 0.01 -18.68 9.92
C SER A 357 1.16 -18.93 8.95
N ILE A 358 1.87 -17.89 8.50
CA ILE A 358 2.99 -18.00 7.57
C ILE A 358 4.25 -18.43 8.33
N ALA A 359 4.93 -19.46 7.83
CA ALA A 359 6.23 -19.89 8.30
C ALA A 359 7.37 -19.30 7.48
N GLN A 360 7.19 -19.16 6.17
CA GLN A 360 8.25 -18.69 5.28
C GLN A 360 7.71 -17.96 4.06
N LEU A 361 8.45 -16.91 3.65
CA LEU A 361 8.29 -16.23 2.37
C LEU A 361 9.64 -16.25 1.65
N LYS A 362 9.65 -16.69 0.39
CA LYS A 362 10.88 -16.73 -0.42
C LYS A 362 10.66 -16.23 -1.83
N VAL A 363 11.64 -15.49 -2.36
CA VAL A 363 11.82 -15.30 -3.79
C VAL A 363 12.52 -16.55 -4.32
N VAL A 364 11.78 -17.42 -5.00
CA VAL A 364 12.28 -18.74 -5.47
C VAL A 364 12.82 -18.70 -6.89
N PHE A 365 12.52 -17.63 -7.61
CA PHE A 365 13.05 -17.35 -8.94
C PHE A 365 12.98 -15.86 -9.23
N ASP A 366 14.01 -15.30 -9.84
CA ASP A 366 14.01 -13.93 -10.36
C ASP A 366 14.98 -13.79 -11.54
N ASP A 367 14.46 -13.32 -12.68
CA ASP A 367 15.23 -12.90 -13.85
C ASP A 367 14.56 -11.71 -14.54
N ALA A 368 15.03 -11.34 -15.73
CA ALA A 368 14.44 -10.24 -16.51
C ALA A 368 12.96 -10.51 -16.89
N ASN A 369 12.57 -11.77 -17.06
CA ASN A 369 11.27 -12.17 -17.58
C ASN A 369 10.27 -12.52 -16.49
N TYR A 370 10.74 -13.12 -15.39
CA TYR A 370 9.86 -13.66 -14.36
C TYR A 370 10.39 -13.41 -12.95
N THR A 371 9.46 -13.19 -12.02
CA THR A 371 9.72 -13.22 -10.59
C THR A 371 8.74 -14.20 -9.94
N ALA A 372 9.23 -15.13 -9.13
CA ALA A 372 8.38 -16.08 -8.43
C ALA A 372 8.60 -16.03 -6.92
N VAL A 373 7.49 -16.00 -6.19
CA VAL A 373 7.46 -15.95 -4.73
C VAL A 373 6.67 -17.13 -4.19
N SER A 374 7.23 -17.84 -3.21
CA SER A 374 6.54 -18.90 -2.49
C SER A 374 6.18 -18.46 -1.07
N ILE A 375 4.95 -18.77 -0.65
CA ILE A 375 4.43 -18.60 0.70
C ILE A 375 4.27 -20.00 1.28
N THR A 376 4.96 -20.29 2.37
CA THR A 376 4.83 -21.58 3.08
C THR A 376 4.16 -21.33 4.43
N ASP A 377 3.07 -22.01 4.70
CA ASP A 377 2.39 -21.94 5.99
C ASP A 377 3.08 -22.81 7.07
N LYS A 378 2.65 -22.66 8.33
CA LYS A 378 3.16 -23.47 9.47
C LYS A 378 2.81 -24.96 9.38
N LYS A 379 1.92 -25.37 8.47
CA LYS A 379 1.57 -26.77 8.18
C LYS A 379 2.40 -27.35 7.03
N GLY A 380 3.30 -26.54 6.42
CA GLY A 380 4.15 -26.92 5.30
C GLY A 380 3.48 -26.86 3.94
N GLN A 381 2.30 -26.26 3.82
CA GLN A 381 1.64 -26.05 2.53
C GLN A 381 2.30 -24.88 1.81
N VAL A 382 2.50 -25.01 0.50
CA VAL A 382 3.24 -24.04 -0.32
C VAL A 382 2.36 -23.47 -1.39
N SER A 383 2.02 -22.19 -1.29
CA SER A 383 1.38 -21.43 -2.36
C SER A 383 2.45 -20.71 -3.20
N LEU A 384 2.24 -20.63 -4.50
CA LEU A 384 3.21 -20.07 -5.45
C LEU A 384 2.56 -18.98 -6.30
N PHE A 385 3.20 -17.81 -6.34
CA PHE A 385 2.86 -16.70 -7.22
C PHE A 385 4.02 -16.45 -8.18
N ILE A 386 3.75 -16.45 -9.50
CA ILE A 386 4.74 -16.15 -10.56
C ILE A 386 4.24 -14.95 -11.35
N LEU A 387 5.05 -13.93 -11.44
CA LEU A 387 4.78 -12.70 -12.20
C LEU A 387 5.57 -12.72 -13.52
N ALA A 388 4.94 -12.32 -14.62
CA ALA A 388 5.62 -11.95 -15.84
C ALA A 388 6.12 -10.50 -15.73
N ASN A 389 7.44 -10.29 -15.70
CA ASN A 389 8.06 -8.96 -15.53
C ASN A 389 7.98 -8.10 -16.79
N MET A 390 7.90 -8.75 -17.95
CA MET A 390 7.76 -8.06 -19.23
C MET A 390 6.29 -7.75 -19.51
N GLN A 391 6.05 -6.70 -20.29
CA GLN A 391 4.70 -6.40 -20.74
C GLN A 391 4.11 -7.63 -21.41
N SER A 392 2.98 -8.07 -20.90
CA SER A 392 2.27 -9.26 -21.33
C SER A 392 0.88 -8.88 -21.82
N SER A 393 0.19 -9.79 -22.47
CA SER A 393 -1.23 -9.70 -22.79
C SER A 393 -1.97 -10.88 -22.14
N ASP A 394 -3.28 -10.75 -21.99
CA ASP A 394 -4.12 -11.82 -21.44
C ASP A 394 -4.02 -13.14 -22.22
N ALA A 395 -3.68 -13.06 -23.51
CA ALA A 395 -3.55 -14.23 -24.39
C ALA A 395 -2.12 -14.80 -24.47
N LYS A 396 -1.11 -14.13 -23.87
CA LYS A 396 0.28 -14.59 -23.96
C LYS A 396 0.48 -15.83 -23.11
N GLN A 397 1.04 -16.87 -23.74
CA GLN A 397 1.44 -18.11 -23.07
C GLN A 397 2.85 -17.99 -22.49
N HIS A 398 3.02 -18.53 -21.32
CA HIS A 398 4.27 -18.56 -20.59
C HIS A 398 4.61 -19.98 -20.15
N GLN A 399 5.90 -20.27 -20.07
CA GLN A 399 6.43 -21.49 -19.51
C GLN A 399 7.65 -21.14 -18.64
N LEU A 400 7.70 -21.66 -17.42
CA LEU A 400 8.81 -21.47 -16.51
C LEU A 400 9.13 -22.77 -15.76
N LYS A 401 10.41 -23.05 -15.58
CA LYS A 401 10.89 -24.19 -14.81
C LYS A 401 11.56 -23.72 -13.51
N ILE A 402 11.02 -24.13 -12.37
CA ILE A 402 11.54 -23.79 -11.04
C ILE A 402 11.75 -25.09 -10.26
N GLY A 403 12.96 -25.34 -9.75
CA GLY A 403 13.27 -26.50 -8.93
C GLY A 403 12.90 -27.86 -9.59
N GLY A 404 13.03 -27.96 -10.92
CA GLY A 404 12.71 -29.15 -11.69
C GLY A 404 11.23 -29.32 -12.05
N LYS A 405 10.32 -28.47 -11.54
CA LYS A 405 8.89 -28.46 -11.90
C LYS A 405 8.64 -27.43 -13.02
N SER A 406 7.83 -27.81 -14.02
CA SER A 406 7.37 -26.93 -15.09
C SER A 406 6.03 -26.32 -14.73
N PHE A 407 5.91 -24.99 -14.98
CA PHE A 407 4.69 -24.20 -14.82
C PHE A 407 4.33 -23.60 -16.18
N GLU A 408 3.08 -23.73 -16.56
CA GLU A 408 2.55 -23.18 -17.80
C GLU A 408 1.29 -22.38 -17.47
N TRP A 409 1.18 -21.17 -18.05
CA TRP A 409 0.01 -20.33 -17.84
C TRP A 409 -0.20 -19.36 -19.01
N THR A 410 -1.34 -18.73 -19.00
CA THR A 410 -1.68 -17.66 -19.95
C THR A 410 -1.95 -16.37 -19.15
N GLY A 411 -1.47 -15.23 -19.66
CA GLY A 411 -1.69 -13.93 -19.05
C GLY A 411 -0.54 -13.44 -18.16
N HIS A 412 -0.81 -12.49 -17.31
CA HIS A 412 0.22 -11.70 -16.61
C HIS A 412 0.89 -12.42 -15.45
N TYR A 413 0.20 -13.34 -14.81
CA TYR A 413 0.70 -14.05 -13.65
C TYR A 413 0.14 -15.48 -13.57
N TYR A 414 0.82 -16.30 -12.79
CA TYR A 414 0.36 -17.61 -12.35
C TYR A 414 0.20 -17.62 -10.85
N PHE A 415 -0.92 -18.12 -10.36
CA PHE A 415 -1.12 -18.37 -8.96
C PHE A 415 -1.61 -19.79 -8.73
N LYS A 416 -1.03 -20.48 -7.75
CA LYS A 416 -1.44 -21.79 -7.30
C LYS A 416 -1.48 -21.80 -5.78
N ASP A 417 -2.66 -22.02 -5.23
CA ASP A 417 -2.84 -22.42 -3.86
C ASP A 417 -2.51 -23.92 -3.71
N SER A 418 -1.98 -24.31 -2.57
CA SER A 418 -1.51 -25.68 -2.29
C SER A 418 -2.65 -26.69 -2.14
#